data_3c09e2a8818ddcdaeb2ec804214d400d
#
_entry.id   3c09e2a8818ddcdaeb2ec804214d400d
#
_cell.length_a   1.000
_cell.length_b   1.000
_cell.length_c   1.000
_cell.angle_alpha   90.00
_cell.angle_beta   90.00
_cell.angle_gamma   90.00
#
_symmetry.space_group_name_H-M   'P 1'
#
loop_
_entity.id
_entity.type
_entity.pdbx_description
1 polymer ?
#
loop_
_entity_poly.entity_id
_entity_poly.type
_entity_poly.pdbx_seq_one_letter_code
_entity_poly.pdbx_strand_id
1 'polypeptide(L)'
;MHWTSLLKNGGIVDWRIAQLFTTFALLFRIIKLKFMTKAELVREIASKTGLNTKDVLVIIESLMDTIKTSMAEGEEVFLRGFGSFIIKHRANKTARNISKNTTVIVPAHDIPAFRPAKEFLEQVKR
;
A
#
# COMPACT_ATOMS: atom_id res chain seq x y z
N MET A 1 28.99 -1.81 -21.57
CA MET A 1 30.33 -1.72 -22.19
C MET A 1 31.50 -1.92 -21.24
N HIS A 2 31.37 -1.58 -19.98
CA HIS A 2 32.39 -1.84 -18.97
C HIS A 2 32.56 -3.31 -18.57
N TRP A 3 31.56 -4.13 -18.85
CA TRP A 3 31.54 -5.55 -18.50
C TRP A 3 32.55 -6.38 -19.32
N THR A 4 32.74 -6.02 -20.60
CA THR A 4 33.64 -6.72 -21.50
C THR A 4 35.13 -6.45 -21.20
N SER A 5 35.44 -5.27 -20.65
CA SER A 5 36.82 -4.95 -20.24
C SER A 5 37.20 -5.64 -18.93
N LEU A 6 36.25 -5.84 -18.02
CA LEU A 6 36.44 -6.60 -16.77
C LEU A 6 36.64 -8.09 -17.02
N LEU A 7 36.01 -8.65 -18.04
CA LEU A 7 36.17 -10.04 -18.45
C LEU A 7 37.52 -10.29 -19.16
N LYS A 8 38.07 -9.28 -19.84
CA LYS A 8 39.34 -9.38 -20.55
C LYS A 8 40.57 -9.33 -19.64
N ASN A 9 40.46 -8.78 -18.45
CA ASN A 9 41.61 -8.60 -17.55
C ASN A 9 41.85 -9.78 -16.59
N GLY A 10 41.28 -10.96 -16.87
CA GLY A 10 41.54 -12.15 -16.08
C GLY A 10 41.20 -12.04 -14.60
N GLY A 11 40.53 -10.98 -14.23
CA GLY A 11 39.94 -10.88 -12.90
C GLY A 11 38.91 -11.96 -12.76
N ILE A 12 39.12 -12.84 -11.80
CA ILE A 12 38.15 -13.82 -11.42
C ILE A 12 36.91 -13.03 -10.94
N VAL A 13 35.99 -12.79 -11.85
CA VAL A 13 34.66 -12.39 -11.45
C VAL A 13 34.12 -13.59 -10.70
N ASP A 14 34.15 -13.48 -9.37
CA ASP A 14 33.63 -14.53 -8.52
C ASP A 14 32.16 -14.71 -8.88
N TRP A 15 31.87 -15.78 -9.60
CA TRP A 15 30.50 -16.12 -10.02
C TRP A 15 29.56 -16.28 -8.82
N ARG A 16 30.13 -16.47 -7.61
CA ARG A 16 29.41 -16.44 -6.34
C ARG A 16 28.84 -15.04 -6.04
N ILE A 17 29.61 -13.98 -6.36
CA ILE A 17 29.15 -12.60 -6.20
C ILE A 17 28.03 -12.31 -7.21
N ALA A 18 28.18 -12.78 -8.46
CA ALA A 18 27.14 -12.67 -9.47
C ALA A 18 25.87 -13.43 -9.09
N GLN A 19 26.00 -14.61 -8.47
CA GLN A 19 24.87 -15.37 -7.93
C GLN A 19 24.21 -14.68 -6.75
N LEU A 20 24.98 -14.07 -5.85
CA LEU A 20 24.46 -13.27 -4.75
C LEU A 20 23.66 -12.07 -5.26
N PHE A 21 24.14 -11.40 -6.29
CA PHE A 21 23.43 -10.29 -6.94
C PHE A 21 22.12 -10.76 -7.58
N THR A 22 22.14 -11.90 -8.26
CA THR A 22 20.94 -12.47 -8.88
C THR A 22 19.91 -12.90 -7.83
N THR A 23 20.37 -13.53 -6.75
CA THR A 23 19.52 -13.94 -5.62
C THR A 23 18.95 -12.72 -4.90
N PHE A 24 19.75 -11.68 -4.70
CA PHE A 24 19.32 -10.43 -4.09
C PHE A 24 18.29 -9.69 -4.96
N ALA A 25 18.51 -9.66 -6.28
CA ALA A 25 17.56 -9.09 -7.22
C ALA A 25 16.23 -9.86 -7.25
N LEU A 26 16.27 -11.19 -7.17
CA LEU A 26 15.08 -12.04 -7.05
C LEU A 26 14.35 -11.83 -5.71
N LEU A 27 15.08 -11.73 -4.61
CA LEU A 27 14.53 -11.43 -3.29
C LEU A 27 13.89 -10.04 -3.26
N PHE A 28 14.55 -9.06 -3.84
CA PHE A 28 14.03 -7.70 -3.97
C PHE A 28 12.76 -7.66 -4.82
N ARG A 29 12.73 -8.46 -5.89
CA ARG A 29 11.55 -8.60 -6.76
C ARG A 29 10.39 -9.30 -6.04
N ILE A 30 10.67 -10.30 -5.21
CA ILE A 30 9.67 -10.99 -4.38
C ILE A 30 9.13 -10.06 -3.29
N ILE A 31 9.99 -9.27 -2.65
CA ILE A 31 9.58 -8.27 -1.66
C ILE A 31 8.73 -7.17 -2.31
N LYS A 32 9.09 -6.75 -3.53
CA LYS A 32 8.35 -5.75 -4.28
C LYS A 32 6.95 -6.21 -4.70
N LEU A 33 6.77 -7.51 -4.92
CA LEU A 33 5.46 -8.11 -5.21
C LEU A 33 4.52 -8.16 -3.99
N LYS A 34 5.05 -7.96 -2.79
CA LYS A 34 4.29 -8.05 -1.54
C LYS A 34 3.52 -6.77 -1.21
N PHE A 35 3.94 -5.64 -1.73
CA PHE A 35 3.32 -4.34 -1.45
C PHE A 35 3.09 -3.57 -2.75
N MET A 36 1.84 -3.26 -3.03
CA MET A 36 1.47 -2.43 -4.18
C MET A 36 1.36 -0.98 -3.73
N THR A 37 2.13 -0.11 -4.37
CA THR A 37 2.10 1.33 -4.12
C THR A 37 1.02 2.01 -4.97
N LYS A 38 0.67 3.25 -4.61
CA LYS A 38 -0.24 4.07 -5.41
C LYS A 38 0.24 4.20 -6.87
N ALA A 39 1.54 4.39 -7.08
CA ALA A 39 2.12 4.53 -8.42
C ALA A 39 1.98 3.24 -9.24
N GLU A 40 2.16 2.10 -8.62
CA GLU A 40 1.99 0.79 -9.28
C GLU A 40 0.52 0.51 -9.60
N LEU A 41 -0.38 0.86 -8.69
CA LEU A 41 -1.81 0.76 -8.89
C LEU A 41 -2.26 1.62 -10.09
N VAL A 42 -1.78 2.85 -10.17
CA VAL A 42 -2.07 3.76 -11.29
C VAL A 42 -1.59 3.17 -12.62
N ARG A 43 -0.38 2.65 -12.66
CA ARG A 43 0.18 2.02 -13.86
C ARG A 43 -0.63 0.80 -14.31
N GLU A 44 -1.04 -0.03 -13.36
CA GLU A 44 -1.83 -1.21 -13.67
C GLU A 44 -3.22 -0.84 -14.21
N ILE A 45 -3.88 0.13 -13.60
CA ILE A 45 -5.17 0.62 -14.07
C ILE A 45 -5.05 1.25 -15.46
N ALA A 46 -4.03 2.06 -15.69
CA ALA A 46 -3.78 2.68 -16.98
C ALA A 46 -3.56 1.61 -18.07
N SER A 47 -2.83 0.56 -17.75
CA SER A 47 -2.61 -0.58 -18.65
C SER A 47 -3.91 -1.33 -19.00
N LYS A 48 -4.76 -1.56 -18.00
CA LYS A 48 -6.04 -2.28 -18.18
C LYS A 48 -7.08 -1.47 -18.93
N THR A 49 -7.12 -0.16 -18.73
CA THR A 49 -8.14 0.72 -19.29
C THR A 49 -7.72 1.41 -20.57
N GLY A 50 -6.43 1.43 -20.88
CA GLY A 50 -5.87 2.18 -22.01
C GLY A 50 -5.83 3.69 -21.80
N LEU A 51 -6.12 4.16 -20.60
CA LEU A 51 -6.07 5.57 -20.24
C LEU A 51 -4.64 6.03 -19.94
N ASN A 52 -4.41 7.33 -20.03
CA ASN A 52 -3.14 7.94 -19.68
C ASN A 52 -2.89 7.84 -18.17
N THR A 53 -1.67 7.53 -17.77
CA THR A 53 -1.28 7.43 -16.36
C THR A 53 -1.56 8.71 -15.56
N LYS A 54 -1.40 9.88 -16.18
CA LYS A 54 -1.70 11.17 -15.55
C LYS A 54 -3.18 11.30 -15.20
N ASP A 55 -4.05 10.93 -16.14
CA ASP A 55 -5.50 10.98 -15.95
C ASP A 55 -5.96 9.99 -14.89
N VAL A 56 -5.41 8.78 -14.90
CA VAL A 56 -5.68 7.76 -13.88
C VAL A 56 -5.24 8.23 -12.49
N LEU A 57 -4.08 8.86 -12.39
CA LEU A 57 -3.58 9.42 -11.13
C LEU A 57 -4.53 10.48 -10.57
N VAL A 58 -4.98 11.41 -11.41
CA VAL A 58 -5.94 12.46 -11.03
C VAL A 58 -7.24 11.85 -10.53
N ILE A 59 -7.76 10.85 -11.22
CA ILE A 59 -9.01 10.16 -10.85
C ILE A 59 -8.85 9.46 -9.48
N ILE A 60 -7.75 8.75 -9.26
CA ILE A 60 -7.50 8.03 -8.00
C ILE A 60 -7.33 8.99 -6.84
N GLU A 61 -6.58 10.06 -7.02
CA GLU A 61 -6.41 11.08 -5.99
C GLU A 61 -7.73 11.79 -5.67
N SER A 62 -8.50 12.10 -6.68
CA SER A 62 -9.84 12.68 -6.52
C SER A 62 -10.79 11.73 -5.79
N LEU A 63 -10.74 10.43 -6.08
CA LEU A 63 -11.51 9.41 -5.38
C LEU A 63 -11.17 9.39 -3.89
N MET A 64 -9.89 9.34 -3.55
CA MET A 64 -9.44 9.32 -2.15
C MET A 64 -9.83 10.59 -1.41
N ASP A 65 -9.69 11.75 -2.04
CA ASP A 65 -10.09 13.04 -1.47
C ASP A 65 -11.59 13.12 -1.24
N THR A 66 -12.38 12.68 -2.20
CA THR A 66 -13.85 12.67 -2.09
C THR A 66 -14.30 11.77 -0.93
N ILE A 67 -13.71 10.59 -0.80
CA ILE A 67 -14.00 9.68 0.31
C ILE A 67 -13.64 10.33 1.65
N LYS A 68 -12.46 10.92 1.76
CA LYS A 68 -12.02 11.62 2.98
C LYS A 68 -12.96 12.75 3.38
N THR A 69 -13.35 13.56 2.40
CA THR A 69 -14.24 14.71 2.62
C THR A 69 -15.62 14.25 3.08
N SER A 70 -16.21 13.27 2.40
CA SER A 70 -17.52 12.72 2.78
C SER A 70 -17.51 12.15 4.19
N MET A 71 -16.47 11.39 4.54
CA MET A 71 -16.35 10.82 5.88
C MET A 71 -16.11 11.88 6.95
N ALA A 72 -15.38 12.96 6.63
CA ALA A 72 -15.20 14.09 7.54
C ALA A 72 -16.52 14.82 7.83
N GLU A 73 -17.45 14.82 6.87
CA GLU A 73 -18.80 15.37 7.02
C GLU A 73 -19.77 14.43 7.75
N GLY A 74 -19.32 13.21 8.08
CA GLY A 74 -20.12 12.21 8.76
C GLY A 74 -20.88 11.27 7.84
N GLU A 75 -20.61 11.31 6.55
CA GLU A 75 -21.22 10.43 5.56
C GLU A 75 -20.38 9.17 5.34
N GLU A 76 -21.04 8.03 5.35
CA GLU A 76 -20.43 6.75 5.02
C GLU A 76 -20.47 6.52 3.51
N VAL A 77 -19.40 5.93 2.95
CA VAL A 77 -19.28 5.68 1.51
C VAL A 77 -19.41 4.18 1.24
N PHE A 78 -20.38 3.81 0.43
CA PHE A 78 -20.66 2.43 0.06
C PHE A 78 -20.25 2.18 -1.40
N LEU A 79 -19.32 1.27 -1.60
CA LEU A 79 -18.90 0.82 -2.93
C LEU A 79 -19.33 -0.62 -3.12
N ARG A 80 -20.38 -0.79 -3.92
CA ARG A 80 -20.98 -2.11 -4.16
C ARG A 80 -19.96 -3.09 -4.74
N GLY A 81 -19.87 -4.27 -4.16
CA GLY A 81 -18.94 -5.32 -4.58
C GLY A 81 -17.52 -5.17 -4.04
N PHE A 82 -17.17 -3.99 -3.53
CA PHE A 82 -15.84 -3.72 -2.97
C PHE A 82 -15.87 -3.65 -1.44
N GLY A 83 -16.65 -2.76 -0.89
CA GLY A 83 -16.76 -2.57 0.55
C GLY A 83 -17.37 -1.23 0.93
N SER A 84 -17.29 -0.93 2.20
CA SER A 84 -17.85 0.30 2.77
C SER A 84 -16.82 0.98 3.65
N PHE A 85 -16.71 2.30 3.48
CA PHE A 85 -15.97 3.15 4.41
C PHE A 85 -16.94 3.64 5.47
N ILE A 86 -16.80 3.15 6.69
CA ILE A 86 -17.69 3.42 7.81
C ILE A 86 -16.99 4.25 8.88
N ILE A 87 -17.79 4.93 9.69
CA ILE A 87 -17.31 5.71 10.82
C ILE A 87 -17.54 4.89 12.09
N LYS A 88 -16.46 4.63 12.84
CA LYS A 88 -16.52 3.95 14.13
C LYS A 88 -16.30 4.95 15.25
N HIS A 89 -17.24 4.97 16.17
CA HIS A 89 -17.09 5.75 17.38
C HIS A 89 -16.23 5.00 18.41
N ARG A 90 -15.16 5.66 18.87
CA ARG A 90 -14.30 5.16 19.94
C ARG A 90 -14.64 5.88 21.24
N ALA A 91 -15.02 5.12 22.25
CA ALA A 91 -15.27 5.64 23.58
C ALA A 91 -13.97 6.12 24.25
N ASN A 92 -14.09 6.91 25.30
CA ASN A 92 -12.97 7.33 26.13
C ASN A 92 -12.16 6.11 26.59
N LYS A 93 -10.85 6.20 26.42
CA LYS A 93 -9.95 5.13 26.82
C LYS A 93 -8.81 5.68 27.66
N THR A 94 -8.51 4.97 28.75
CA THR A 94 -7.35 5.26 29.59
C THR A 94 -6.15 4.50 29.02
N ALA A 95 -5.14 5.23 28.55
CA ALA A 95 -3.89 4.66 28.08
C ALA A 95 -2.76 4.96 29.05
N ARG A 96 -1.91 3.98 29.30
CA ARG A 96 -0.72 4.15 30.14
C ARG A 96 0.49 4.43 29.26
N ASN A 97 1.13 5.55 29.51
CA ASN A 97 2.40 5.86 28.85
C ASN A 97 3.53 5.17 29.61
N ILE A 98 4.10 4.12 29.02
CA ILE A 98 5.12 3.28 29.64
C ILE A 98 6.43 4.06 29.86
N SER A 99 6.78 4.98 28.97
CA SER A 99 8.02 5.75 29.05
C SER A 99 7.99 6.82 30.15
N LYS A 100 6.84 7.41 30.43
CA LYS A 100 6.65 8.46 31.44
C LYS A 100 5.92 7.99 32.71
N ASN A 101 5.47 6.72 32.71
CA ASN A 101 4.70 6.12 33.81
C ASN A 101 3.47 6.96 34.24
N THR A 102 2.88 7.67 33.26
CA THR A 102 1.71 8.52 33.44
C THR A 102 0.50 7.94 32.75
N THR A 103 -0.67 8.20 33.30
CA THR A 103 -1.94 7.81 32.72
C THR A 103 -2.43 8.93 31.80
N VAL A 104 -2.66 8.62 30.52
CA VAL A 104 -3.20 9.56 29.54
C VAL A 104 -4.64 9.16 29.21
N ILE A 105 -5.55 10.11 29.32
CA ILE A 105 -6.95 9.91 28.93
C ILE A 105 -7.06 10.27 27.45
N VAL A 106 -7.41 9.28 26.62
CA VAL A 106 -7.74 9.50 25.21
C VAL A 106 -9.23 9.81 25.10
N PRO A 107 -9.62 11.02 24.67
CA PRO A 107 -11.03 11.38 24.57
C PRO A 107 -11.75 10.55 23.50
N ALA A 108 -13.07 10.45 23.63
CA ALA A 108 -13.90 9.81 22.62
C ALA A 108 -13.72 10.53 21.28
N HIS A 109 -13.59 9.75 20.21
CA HIS A 109 -13.40 10.30 18.85
C HIS A 109 -13.93 9.31 17.82
N ASP A 110 -14.22 9.82 16.65
CA ASP A 110 -14.64 9.00 15.51
C ASP A 110 -13.43 8.67 14.64
N ILE A 111 -13.36 7.45 14.16
CA ILE A 111 -12.29 6.97 13.28
C ILE A 111 -12.89 6.39 12.00
N PRO A 112 -12.22 6.59 10.85
CA PRO A 112 -12.61 5.90 9.64
C PRO A 112 -12.22 4.42 9.73
N ALA A 113 -13.07 3.55 9.18
CA ALA A 113 -12.81 2.13 9.07
C ALA A 113 -13.30 1.61 7.72
N PHE A 114 -12.68 0.54 7.24
CA PHE A 114 -13.07 -0.12 6.02
C PHE A 114 -13.68 -1.48 6.35
N ARG A 115 -14.88 -1.72 5.83
CA ARG A 115 -15.57 -3.01 5.92
C ARG A 115 -15.63 -3.60 4.52
N PRO A 116 -14.88 -4.68 4.23
CA PRO A 116 -14.91 -5.29 2.91
C PRO A 116 -16.27 -5.92 2.61
N ALA A 117 -16.67 -5.91 1.34
CA ALA A 117 -17.86 -6.61 0.88
C ALA A 117 -17.65 -8.13 0.95
N LYS A 118 -18.76 -8.88 1.03
CA LYS A 118 -18.72 -10.35 1.09
C LYS A 118 -17.96 -10.94 -0.10
N GLU A 119 -18.18 -10.41 -1.29
CA GLU A 119 -17.50 -10.83 -2.52
C GLU A 119 -15.99 -10.62 -2.44
N PHE A 120 -15.57 -9.49 -1.87
CA PHE A 120 -14.16 -9.17 -1.66
C PHE A 120 -13.51 -10.12 -0.62
N LEU A 121 -14.22 -10.42 0.46
CA LEU A 121 -13.78 -11.39 1.46
C LEU A 121 -13.57 -12.77 0.87
N GLU A 122 -14.49 -13.23 0.04
CA GLU A 122 -14.40 -14.54 -0.63
C GLU A 122 -13.18 -14.63 -1.57
N GLN A 123 -12.86 -13.54 -2.29
CA GLN A 123 -11.69 -13.51 -3.18
C GLN A 123 -10.35 -13.57 -2.42
N VAL A 124 -10.27 -12.99 -1.24
CA VAL A 124 -9.04 -12.93 -0.44
C VAL A 124 -8.91 -14.15 0.47
N LYS A 125 -10.01 -14.79 0.82
CA LYS A 125 -10.03 -15.94 1.72
C LYS A 125 -9.28 -17.13 1.10
N ARG A 126 -8.25 -17.59 1.79
CA ARG A 126 -7.44 -18.74 1.40
C ARG A 126 -7.63 -19.90 2.35
#